data_872e69d37323fd44421572307b5bc6f2
#
_entry.id   872e69d37323fd44421572307b5bc6f2
#
_cell.length_a   1.000
_cell.length_b   1.000
_cell.length_c   1.000
_cell.angle_alpha   90.00
_cell.angle_beta   90.00
_cell.angle_gamma   90.00
#
_symmetry.space_group_name_H-M   'P 1'
#
loop_
_entity.id
_entity.type
_entity.pdbx_description
1 polymer ?
#
loop_
_entity_poly.entity_id
_entity_poly.type
_entity_poly.pdbx_seq_one_letter_code
_entity_poly.pdbx_strand_id
1 'polypeptide(L)'
;MQDPEEFRSEVRQWLQDNCPESQRQPITAEEQFWGGRRGEFPSEDARLWFERVRDKGWIAPEWPAQYGGGGLSAEQGKIIKDEMKRINARTPVYSIGIWMLGPAILEYGNEEQKQQHIRAIINAETRWVQGYSEPGAGSDLASLQCKAEDQGDHLLANGSTICTHNAEK
;
A
#
# COMPACT_ATOMS: atom_id res chain seq x y z
N MET A 1 1.20 -17.74 -21.52
CA MET A 1 0.59 -17.42 -20.19
C MET A 1 0.76 -18.68 -19.35
N GLN A 2 1.23 -18.57 -18.13
CA GLN A 2 1.33 -19.70 -17.21
C GLN A 2 -0.08 -20.21 -16.85
N ASP A 3 -0.22 -21.53 -16.68
CA ASP A 3 -1.49 -22.13 -16.25
C ASP A 3 -1.89 -21.63 -14.85
N PRO A 4 -3.13 -21.16 -14.62
CA PRO A 4 -3.57 -20.64 -13.34
C PRO A 4 -3.44 -21.61 -12.17
N GLU A 5 -3.64 -22.92 -12.40
CA GLU A 5 -3.53 -23.93 -11.33
C GLU A 5 -2.07 -24.27 -11.02
N GLU A 6 -1.20 -24.24 -12.02
CA GLU A 6 0.24 -24.35 -11.81
C GLU A 6 0.75 -23.16 -10.97
N PHE A 7 0.37 -21.94 -11.36
CA PHE A 7 0.72 -20.73 -10.59
C PHE A 7 0.17 -20.76 -9.16
N ARG A 8 -1.08 -21.23 -8.97
CA ARG A 8 -1.66 -21.41 -7.64
C ARG A 8 -0.86 -22.38 -6.78
N SER A 9 -0.40 -23.49 -7.37
CA SER A 9 0.42 -24.48 -6.66
C SER A 9 1.77 -23.90 -6.24
N GLU A 10 2.41 -23.12 -7.09
CA GLU A 10 3.65 -22.40 -6.78
C GLU A 10 3.46 -21.39 -5.65
N VAL A 11 2.36 -20.60 -5.69
CA VAL A 11 2.02 -19.64 -4.62
C VAL A 11 1.81 -20.36 -3.30
N ARG A 12 1.09 -21.49 -3.28
CA ARG A 12 0.89 -22.30 -2.07
C ARG A 12 2.19 -22.79 -1.47
N GLN A 13 3.05 -23.35 -2.30
CA GLN A 13 4.34 -23.87 -1.83
C GLN A 13 5.18 -22.72 -1.26
N TRP A 14 5.26 -21.59 -1.99
CA TRP A 14 6.02 -20.44 -1.52
C TRP A 14 5.49 -19.91 -0.19
N LEU A 15 4.18 -19.80 -0.02
CA LEU A 15 3.56 -19.34 1.23
C LEU A 15 3.85 -20.30 2.39
N GLN A 16 3.84 -21.61 2.16
CA GLN A 16 4.18 -22.60 3.18
C GLN A 16 5.62 -22.44 3.68
N ASP A 17 6.54 -22.23 2.75
CA ASP A 17 7.98 -22.14 3.03
C ASP A 17 8.40 -20.78 3.62
N ASN A 18 7.65 -19.72 3.33
CA ASN A 18 8.09 -18.35 3.60
C ASN A 18 7.24 -17.56 4.59
N CYS A 19 5.96 -17.91 4.81
CA CYS A 19 5.13 -17.19 5.78
C CYS A 19 5.37 -17.75 7.19
N PRO A 20 5.91 -16.96 8.13
CA PRO A 20 6.09 -17.39 9.52
C PRO A 20 4.76 -17.80 10.15
N GLU A 21 4.77 -18.75 11.07
CA GLU A 21 3.56 -19.26 11.71
C GLU A 21 2.83 -18.15 12.50
N SER A 22 3.58 -17.27 13.17
CA SER A 22 3.05 -16.09 13.87
C SER A 22 2.32 -15.11 12.93
N GLN A 23 2.67 -15.12 11.64
CA GLN A 23 2.02 -14.27 10.62
C GLN A 23 0.79 -14.94 9.98
N ARG A 24 0.39 -16.12 10.43
CA ARG A 24 -0.85 -16.83 10.06
C ARG A 24 -1.93 -16.74 11.14
N GLN A 25 -1.80 -15.79 12.05
CA GLN A 25 -2.69 -15.54 13.17
C GLN A 25 -3.47 -14.23 12.97
N PRO A 26 -4.64 -14.06 13.59
CA PRO A 26 -5.32 -12.78 13.62
C PRO A 26 -4.41 -11.65 14.09
N ILE A 27 -4.62 -10.45 13.57
CA ILE A 27 -3.83 -9.27 13.90
C ILE A 27 -4.64 -8.30 14.77
N THR A 28 -4.02 -7.72 15.79
CA THR A 28 -4.60 -6.60 16.55
C THR A 28 -4.26 -5.26 15.90
N ALA A 29 -4.93 -4.20 16.32
CA ALA A 29 -4.67 -2.87 15.77
C ALA A 29 -3.25 -2.37 16.07
N GLU A 30 -2.69 -2.77 17.23
CA GLU A 30 -1.34 -2.41 17.65
C GLU A 30 -0.26 -3.14 16.86
N GLU A 31 -0.58 -4.34 16.35
CA GLU A 31 0.36 -5.14 15.55
C GLU A 31 0.37 -4.75 14.06
N GLN A 32 -0.51 -3.82 13.63
CA GLN A 32 -0.53 -3.37 12.24
C GLN A 32 0.68 -2.51 11.91
N PHE A 33 1.46 -2.93 10.92
CA PHE A 33 2.57 -2.14 10.40
C PHE A 33 2.06 -1.17 9.31
N TRP A 34 2.29 0.12 9.52
CA TRP A 34 1.82 1.20 8.65
C TRP A 34 2.94 1.83 7.80
N GLY A 35 4.18 1.43 8.00
CA GLY A 35 5.34 2.01 7.34
C GLY A 35 5.67 3.43 7.81
N GLY A 36 6.47 4.13 7.01
CA GLY A 36 6.93 5.48 7.28
C GLY A 36 8.33 5.54 7.89
N ARG A 37 8.95 6.73 7.88
CA ARG A 37 10.34 6.93 8.34
C ARG A 37 10.60 6.54 9.80
N ARG A 38 9.56 6.50 10.63
CA ARG A 38 9.63 6.12 12.06
C ARG A 38 8.82 4.85 12.33
N GLY A 39 8.38 4.15 11.26
CA GLY A 39 7.62 2.93 11.40
C GLY A 39 8.50 1.80 11.97
N GLU A 40 8.02 1.18 13.03
CA GLU A 40 8.66 0.02 13.63
C GLU A 40 7.82 -1.22 13.34
N PHE A 41 8.48 -2.32 13.02
CA PHE A 41 7.78 -3.59 12.87
C PHE A 41 7.39 -4.13 14.24
N PRO A 42 6.17 -4.67 14.40
CA PRO A 42 5.71 -5.18 15.69
C PRO A 42 6.49 -6.43 16.15
N SER A 43 7.17 -7.11 15.25
CA SER A 43 8.03 -8.26 15.54
C SER A 43 9.02 -8.51 14.41
N GLU A 44 10.04 -9.31 14.69
CA GLU A 44 11.01 -9.77 13.68
C GLU A 44 10.34 -10.62 12.60
N ASP A 45 9.37 -11.46 12.95
CA ASP A 45 8.61 -12.25 11.98
C ASP A 45 7.76 -11.34 11.06
N ALA A 46 7.21 -10.24 11.58
CA ALA A 46 6.47 -9.27 10.76
C ALA A 46 7.41 -8.57 9.77
N ARG A 47 8.62 -8.20 10.20
CA ARG A 47 9.65 -7.63 9.33
C ARG A 47 10.05 -8.62 8.24
N LEU A 48 10.38 -9.85 8.60
CA LEU A 48 10.78 -10.91 7.69
C LEU A 48 9.66 -11.21 6.67
N TRP A 49 8.40 -11.26 7.14
CA TRP A 49 7.26 -11.48 6.27
C TRP A 49 7.08 -10.35 5.25
N PHE A 50 7.16 -9.10 5.70
CA PHE A 50 7.11 -7.93 4.81
C PHE A 50 8.21 -7.98 3.75
N GLU A 51 9.46 -8.21 4.16
CA GLU A 51 10.61 -8.26 3.25
C GLU A 51 10.44 -9.36 2.19
N ARG A 52 10.04 -10.57 2.58
CA ARG A 52 9.81 -11.69 1.66
C ARG A 52 8.71 -11.39 0.64
N VAL A 53 7.59 -10.83 1.08
CA VAL A 53 6.47 -10.46 0.20
C VAL A 53 6.86 -9.31 -0.73
N ARG A 54 7.59 -8.32 -0.21
CA ARG A 54 8.14 -7.21 -1.00
C ARG A 54 9.09 -7.72 -2.09
N ASP A 55 10.04 -8.54 -1.73
CA ASP A 55 11.08 -9.03 -2.65
C ASP A 55 10.48 -9.94 -3.75
N LYS A 56 9.33 -10.55 -3.49
CA LYS A 56 8.51 -11.26 -4.48
C LYS A 56 7.69 -10.32 -5.38
N GLY A 57 7.66 -9.01 -5.08
CA GLY A 57 6.79 -8.04 -5.75
C GLY A 57 5.31 -8.15 -5.34
N TRP A 58 4.99 -8.90 -4.30
CA TRP A 58 3.61 -9.22 -3.92
C TRP A 58 2.97 -8.23 -2.95
N ILE A 59 3.69 -7.19 -2.53
CA ILE A 59 3.07 -6.02 -1.87
C ILE A 59 2.07 -5.34 -2.82
N ALA A 60 2.45 -5.23 -4.10
CA ALA A 60 1.61 -4.69 -5.16
C ALA A 60 1.74 -5.58 -6.42
N PRO A 61 1.12 -6.78 -6.44
CA PRO A 61 1.40 -7.80 -7.45
C PRO A 61 1.06 -7.34 -8.88
N GLU A 62 0.05 -6.52 -9.04
CA GLU A 62 -0.42 -6.04 -10.35
C GLU A 62 0.30 -4.77 -10.84
N TRP A 63 1.13 -4.13 -9.99
CA TRP A 63 1.84 -2.91 -10.39
C TRP A 63 3.06 -3.23 -11.26
N PRO A 64 3.49 -2.26 -12.11
CA PRO A 64 4.62 -2.49 -13.00
C PRO A 64 5.90 -2.86 -12.27
N ALA A 65 6.58 -3.89 -12.77
CA ALA A 65 7.83 -4.40 -12.18
C ALA A 65 8.95 -3.34 -12.14
N GLN A 66 8.98 -2.42 -13.11
CA GLN A 66 9.97 -1.32 -13.16
C GLN A 66 9.92 -0.41 -11.93
N TYR A 67 8.79 -0.33 -11.23
CA TYR A 67 8.64 0.44 -9.99
C TYR A 67 8.70 -0.44 -8.73
N GLY A 68 8.95 -1.75 -8.88
CA GLY A 68 9.04 -2.70 -7.77
C GLY A 68 7.77 -3.51 -7.50
N GLY A 69 6.73 -3.39 -8.34
CA GLY A 69 5.56 -4.26 -8.32
C GLY A 69 5.85 -5.64 -8.92
N GLY A 70 4.87 -6.53 -8.85
CA GLY A 70 5.00 -7.89 -9.38
C GLY A 70 4.91 -8.00 -10.90
N GLY A 71 4.34 -7.01 -11.59
CA GLY A 71 4.08 -7.05 -13.03
C GLY A 71 3.12 -8.17 -13.44
N LEU A 72 2.31 -8.66 -12.51
CA LEU A 72 1.43 -9.80 -12.69
C LEU A 72 0.06 -9.36 -13.25
N SER A 73 -0.65 -10.32 -13.84
CA SER A 73 -2.04 -10.09 -14.25
C SER A 73 -2.98 -9.97 -13.04
N ALA A 74 -4.16 -9.39 -13.25
CA ALA A 74 -5.19 -9.32 -12.21
C ALA A 74 -5.63 -10.72 -11.72
N GLU A 75 -5.63 -11.73 -12.60
CA GLU A 75 -5.93 -13.12 -12.24
C GLU A 75 -4.85 -13.68 -11.29
N GLN A 76 -3.58 -13.47 -11.60
CA GLN A 76 -2.47 -13.89 -10.75
C GLN A 76 -2.48 -13.14 -9.42
N GLY A 77 -2.74 -11.83 -9.42
CA GLY A 77 -2.90 -11.04 -8.20
C GLY A 77 -4.04 -11.55 -7.32
N LYS A 78 -5.15 -11.96 -7.94
CA LYS A 78 -6.28 -12.59 -7.22
C LYS A 78 -5.88 -13.93 -6.62
N ILE A 79 -5.16 -14.79 -7.35
CA ILE A 79 -4.68 -16.08 -6.84
C ILE A 79 -3.81 -15.87 -5.59
N ILE A 80 -2.88 -14.92 -5.61
CA ILE A 80 -2.03 -14.61 -4.44
C ILE A 80 -2.89 -14.20 -3.24
N LYS A 81 -3.84 -13.30 -3.43
CA LYS A 81 -4.75 -12.84 -2.37
C LYS A 81 -5.59 -13.98 -1.79
N ASP A 82 -6.13 -14.85 -2.66
CA ASP A 82 -6.93 -16.01 -2.26
C ASP A 82 -6.10 -17.01 -1.43
N GLU A 83 -4.87 -17.31 -1.86
CA GLU A 83 -4.00 -18.25 -1.16
C GLU A 83 -3.44 -17.67 0.16
N MET A 84 -3.13 -16.38 0.23
CA MET A 84 -2.80 -15.70 1.49
C MET A 84 -3.98 -15.78 2.48
N LYS A 85 -5.19 -15.52 2.01
CA LYS A 85 -6.41 -15.63 2.82
C LYS A 85 -6.64 -17.06 3.31
N ARG A 86 -6.38 -18.07 2.49
CA ARG A 86 -6.55 -19.49 2.82
C ARG A 86 -5.73 -19.92 4.04
N ILE A 87 -4.53 -19.37 4.22
CA ILE A 87 -3.66 -19.64 5.37
C ILE A 87 -3.76 -18.58 6.47
N ASN A 88 -4.72 -17.66 6.39
CA ASN A 88 -4.84 -16.51 7.27
C ASN A 88 -3.56 -15.65 7.36
N ALA A 89 -2.79 -15.55 6.27
CA ALA A 89 -1.61 -14.71 6.24
C ALA A 89 -1.98 -13.25 6.51
N ARG A 90 -1.26 -12.63 7.44
CA ARG A 90 -1.42 -11.21 7.78
C ARG A 90 -1.06 -10.33 6.58
N THR A 91 -1.76 -9.22 6.41
CA THR A 91 -1.37 -8.17 5.47
C THR A 91 -0.01 -7.62 5.89
N PRO A 92 1.02 -7.65 5.03
CA PRO A 92 2.39 -7.29 5.43
C PRO A 92 2.55 -5.81 5.81
N VAL A 93 1.77 -4.94 5.17
CA VAL A 93 1.76 -3.49 5.44
C VAL A 93 0.38 -2.91 5.16
N TYR A 94 -0.07 -2.04 6.04
CA TYR A 94 -1.28 -1.23 5.88
C TYR A 94 -0.89 0.14 5.34
N SER A 95 -1.38 0.52 4.17
CA SER A 95 -0.96 1.79 3.55
C SER A 95 -2.00 2.34 2.59
N ILE A 96 -2.44 3.56 2.85
CA ILE A 96 -3.24 4.36 1.89
C ILE A 96 -2.47 4.52 0.57
N GLY A 97 -1.14 4.54 0.64
CA GLY A 97 -0.28 4.54 -0.55
C GLY A 97 -0.54 3.36 -1.47
N ILE A 98 -0.75 2.15 -0.92
CA ILE A 98 -0.95 0.92 -1.72
C ILE A 98 -2.34 0.89 -2.38
N TRP A 99 -3.40 1.20 -1.63
CA TRP A 99 -4.76 0.97 -2.15
C TRP A 99 -5.46 2.22 -2.71
N MET A 100 -4.90 3.41 -2.52
CA MET A 100 -5.48 4.65 -3.02
C MET A 100 -4.51 5.49 -3.85
N LEU A 101 -3.40 5.97 -3.25
CA LEU A 101 -2.52 6.93 -3.92
C LEU A 101 -1.69 6.32 -5.04
N GLY A 102 -1.12 5.13 -4.82
CA GLY A 102 -0.29 4.47 -5.82
C GLY A 102 -1.03 4.18 -7.13
N PRO A 103 -2.26 3.61 -7.09
CA PRO A 103 -3.09 3.47 -8.29
C PRO A 103 -3.32 4.81 -9.01
N ALA A 104 -3.61 5.89 -8.26
CA ALA A 104 -3.81 7.21 -8.86
C ALA A 104 -2.54 7.76 -9.51
N ILE A 105 -1.37 7.60 -8.87
CA ILE A 105 -0.08 8.01 -9.46
C ILE A 105 0.23 7.17 -10.69
N LEU A 106 -0.02 5.85 -10.67
CA LEU A 106 0.24 4.98 -11.82
C LEU A 106 -0.63 5.36 -13.02
N GLU A 107 -1.86 5.81 -12.81
CA GLU A 107 -2.77 6.19 -13.88
C GLU A 107 -2.55 7.63 -14.36
N TYR A 108 -2.46 8.60 -13.44
CA TYR A 108 -2.48 10.03 -13.76
C TYR A 108 -1.14 10.74 -13.57
N GLY A 109 -0.21 10.16 -12.84
CA GLY A 109 1.09 10.76 -12.55
C GLY A 109 2.01 10.77 -13.78
N ASN A 110 2.89 11.76 -13.84
CA ASN A 110 3.99 11.76 -14.80
C ASN A 110 5.09 10.78 -14.38
N GLU A 111 6.08 10.56 -15.24
CA GLU A 111 7.15 9.57 -14.99
C GLU A 111 7.99 9.94 -13.75
N GLU A 112 8.28 11.21 -13.54
CA GLU A 112 9.02 11.69 -12.37
C GLU A 112 8.27 11.37 -11.06
N GLN A 113 6.97 11.62 -11.00
CA GLN A 113 6.12 11.29 -9.85
C GLN A 113 6.07 9.77 -9.61
N LYS A 114 5.97 8.95 -10.66
CA LYS A 114 6.00 7.49 -10.57
C LYS A 114 7.33 7.00 -9.99
N GLN A 115 8.44 7.48 -10.51
CA GLN A 115 9.78 7.12 -10.04
C GLN A 115 10.01 7.54 -8.58
N GLN A 116 9.56 8.73 -8.21
CA GLN A 116 9.73 9.27 -6.87
C GLN A 116 8.91 8.52 -5.82
N HIS A 117 7.65 8.15 -6.13
CA HIS A 117 6.72 7.73 -5.09
C HIS A 117 6.39 6.24 -5.08
N ILE A 118 6.30 5.58 -6.25
CA ILE A 118 5.76 4.20 -6.29
C ILE A 118 6.66 3.23 -5.53
N ARG A 119 7.98 3.30 -5.73
CA ARG A 119 8.91 2.43 -5.01
C ARG A 119 8.93 2.68 -3.51
N ALA A 120 8.88 3.95 -3.09
CA ALA A 120 8.82 4.33 -1.69
C ALA A 120 7.53 3.84 -0.99
N ILE A 121 6.40 3.81 -1.73
CA ILE A 121 5.13 3.23 -1.26
C ILE A 121 5.26 1.72 -1.06
N ILE A 122 5.81 0.99 -2.05
CA ILE A 122 5.99 -0.49 -1.98
C ILE A 122 6.94 -0.87 -0.85
N ASN A 123 8.02 -0.11 -0.66
CA ASN A 123 9.00 -0.33 0.40
C ASN A 123 8.50 0.11 1.79
N ALA A 124 7.29 0.66 1.89
CA ALA A 124 6.74 1.23 3.13
C ALA A 124 7.63 2.33 3.77
N GLU A 125 8.47 3.01 2.98
CA GLU A 125 9.35 4.09 3.41
C GLU A 125 8.58 5.37 3.73
N THR A 126 7.45 5.57 3.05
CA THR A 126 6.58 6.73 3.20
C THR A 126 5.19 6.30 3.66
N ARG A 127 4.75 6.86 4.78
CA ARG A 127 3.38 6.73 5.24
C ARG A 127 2.54 7.84 4.63
N TRP A 128 1.43 7.47 4.02
CA TRP A 128 0.49 8.39 3.41
C TRP A 128 -0.78 8.50 4.24
N VAL A 129 -1.34 9.69 4.26
CA VAL A 129 -2.61 10.00 4.92
C VAL A 129 -3.51 10.76 3.96
N GLN A 130 -4.81 10.65 4.16
CA GLN A 130 -5.79 11.36 3.36
C GLN A 130 -6.30 12.57 4.16
N GLY A 131 -6.31 13.74 3.53
CA GLY A 131 -6.85 14.97 4.10
C GLY A 131 -7.89 15.56 3.15
N TYR A 132 -9.14 15.10 3.20
CA TYR A 132 -10.21 15.58 2.30
C TYR A 132 -11.21 16.48 3.01
N SER A 133 -11.72 16.05 4.16
CA SER A 133 -12.79 16.79 4.83
C SER A 133 -12.28 18.03 5.55
N GLU A 134 -13.04 19.12 5.45
CA GLU A 134 -12.85 20.34 6.22
C GLU A 134 -13.88 20.43 7.34
N PRO A 135 -13.70 21.31 8.34
CA PRO A 135 -14.68 21.51 9.41
C PRO A 135 -16.11 21.81 8.92
N GLY A 136 -16.23 22.51 7.79
CA GLY A 136 -17.50 22.86 7.17
C GLY A 136 -17.89 22.04 5.94
N ALA A 137 -17.05 21.10 5.49
CA ALA A 137 -17.26 20.37 4.25
C ALA A 137 -16.82 18.92 4.38
N GLY A 138 -17.80 18.01 4.46
CA GLY A 138 -17.61 16.57 4.47
C GLY A 138 -18.25 15.93 3.24
N SER A 139 -19.44 15.32 3.42
CA SER A 139 -20.22 14.77 2.31
C SER A 139 -20.61 15.82 1.26
N ASP A 140 -20.79 17.08 1.68
CA ASP A 140 -20.92 18.22 0.77
C ASP A 140 -19.53 18.71 0.36
N LEU A 141 -18.97 18.08 -0.65
CA LEU A 141 -17.65 18.43 -1.18
C LEU A 141 -17.62 19.82 -1.85
N ALA A 142 -18.77 20.31 -2.32
CA ALA A 142 -18.88 21.61 -2.96
C ALA A 142 -18.64 22.78 -1.99
N SER A 143 -18.77 22.55 -0.68
CA SER A 143 -18.53 23.53 0.37
C SER A 143 -17.06 23.67 0.80
N LEU A 144 -16.11 23.00 0.14
CA LEU A 144 -14.68 23.14 0.39
C LEU A 144 -14.22 24.59 0.25
N GLN A 145 -13.47 25.07 1.24
CA GLN A 145 -12.94 26.44 1.29
C GLN A 145 -11.42 26.51 1.10
N CYS A 146 -10.72 25.37 1.23
CA CYS A 146 -9.30 25.32 0.95
C CYS A 146 -9.02 25.70 -0.50
N LYS A 147 -8.23 26.76 -0.68
CA LYS A 147 -7.85 27.24 -2.02
C LYS A 147 -6.38 26.96 -2.25
N ALA A 148 -6.06 26.58 -3.48
CA ALA A 148 -4.70 26.51 -3.98
C ALA A 148 -4.49 27.70 -4.93
N GLU A 149 -3.63 28.64 -4.54
CA GLU A 149 -3.27 29.82 -5.35
C GLU A 149 -2.01 29.51 -6.15
N ASP A 150 -2.09 29.71 -7.46
CA ASP A 150 -0.94 29.50 -8.35
C ASP A 150 0.05 30.67 -8.21
N GLN A 151 1.29 30.36 -7.78
CA GLN A 151 2.39 31.31 -7.64
C GLN A 151 3.42 31.15 -8.79
N GLY A 152 3.12 30.33 -9.79
CA GLY A 152 3.95 30.09 -10.98
C GLY A 152 4.84 28.87 -10.85
N ASP A 153 5.71 28.80 -9.85
CA ASP A 153 6.62 27.67 -9.58
C ASP A 153 6.10 26.71 -8.50
N HIS A 154 5.08 27.12 -7.74
CA HIS A 154 4.41 26.32 -6.71
C HIS A 154 2.94 26.75 -6.51
N LEU A 155 2.19 25.91 -5.80
CA LEU A 155 0.85 26.22 -5.35
C LEU A 155 0.86 26.54 -3.84
N LEU A 156 0.30 27.70 -3.46
CA LEU A 156 0.10 28.05 -2.07
C LEU A 156 -1.29 27.58 -1.63
N ALA A 157 -1.34 26.56 -0.78
CA ALA A 157 -2.58 26.02 -0.24
C ALA A 157 -2.82 26.57 1.17
N ASN A 158 -3.99 27.21 1.36
CA ASN A 158 -4.45 27.70 2.66
C ASN A 158 -5.78 27.05 3.00
N GLY A 159 -5.80 26.28 4.10
CA GLY A 159 -7.00 25.57 4.56
C GLY A 159 -6.73 24.73 5.79
N SER A 160 -7.79 24.09 6.28
CA SER A 160 -7.73 23.17 7.41
C SER A 160 -8.50 21.91 7.08
N THR A 161 -7.89 20.74 7.26
CA THR A 161 -8.55 19.45 7.11
C THR A 161 -8.70 18.78 8.48
N ILE A 162 -9.85 18.13 8.72
CA ILE A 162 -10.14 17.42 9.98
C ILE A 162 -10.10 15.91 9.85
N CYS A 163 -10.14 15.38 8.62
CA CYS A 163 -10.12 13.95 8.37
C CYS A 163 -8.75 13.52 7.87
N THR A 164 -7.83 13.34 8.79
CA THR A 164 -6.47 12.86 8.51
C THR A 164 -6.34 11.42 9.00
N HIS A 165 -6.95 10.48 8.28
CA HIS A 165 -6.93 9.06 8.64
C HIS A 165 -5.51 8.58 8.95
N ASN A 166 -5.27 8.13 10.19
CA ASN A 166 -4.00 7.57 10.66
C ASN A 166 -2.79 8.55 10.69
N ALA A 167 -2.99 9.87 10.72
CA ALA A 167 -1.89 10.83 10.82
C ALA A 167 -1.22 10.86 12.20
N GLU A 168 -1.89 10.39 13.24
CA GLU A 168 -1.47 10.52 14.66
C GLU A 168 -0.58 9.37 15.16
N LYS A 169 -0.22 8.40 14.33
CA LYS A 169 0.60 7.25 14.75
C LYS A 169 1.98 7.27 14.13
#